data_9e25567be69424d9c83cfc86d998da81
#
_entry.id   9e25567be69424d9c83cfc86d998da81
#
_cell.length_a   1.000
_cell.length_b   1.000
_cell.length_c   1.000
_cell.angle_alpha   90.00
_cell.angle_beta   90.00
_cell.angle_gamma   90.00
#
_symmetry.space_group_name_H-M   'P 1'
#
loop_
_entity.id
_entity.type
_entity.pdbx_description
1 polymer ?
#
loop_
_entity_poly.entity_id
_entity_poly.type
_entity_poly.pdbx_seq_one_letter_code
_entity_poly.pdbx_strand_id
1 'polypeptide(L)'
;HLACASYQLPCVVDGLISLTGLLIAHQLTPHVLDYSFASHASTEPAYRLVSDFLGLEPMLLLDMRLGEGSGCPLAFFLLENAVYTMEHMPTFAEGSLKEEDYVDIRKNVT
;
A
#
# COMPACT_ATOMS: atom_id res chain seq x y z
N HIS A 1 14.43 -3.61 3.02
CA HIS A 1 13.91 -2.81 1.89
C HIS A 1 14.76 -2.98 0.64
N LEU A 2 16.08 -2.69 0.68
CA LEU A 2 16.96 -2.81 -0.48
C LEU A 2 16.95 -4.21 -1.10
N ALA A 3 17.02 -5.26 -0.27
CA ALA A 3 16.97 -6.64 -0.73
C ALA A 3 15.61 -6.95 -1.39
N CYS A 4 14.49 -6.53 -0.77
CA CYS A 4 13.16 -6.73 -1.36
C CYS A 4 13.07 -6.09 -2.75
N ALA A 5 13.48 -4.84 -2.90
CA ALA A 5 13.49 -4.17 -4.19
C ALA A 5 14.41 -4.87 -5.20
N SER A 6 15.61 -5.30 -4.78
CA SER A 6 16.56 -6.03 -5.63
C SER A 6 16.00 -7.34 -6.18
N TYR A 7 15.17 -8.04 -5.39
CA TYR A 7 14.51 -9.29 -5.79
C TYR A 7 13.08 -9.08 -6.29
N GLN A 8 12.64 -7.83 -6.45
CA GLN A 8 11.27 -7.48 -6.89
C GLN A 8 10.19 -8.12 -5.99
N LEU A 9 10.46 -8.14 -4.69
CA LEU A 9 9.53 -8.66 -3.68
C LEU A 9 8.80 -7.53 -2.98
N PRO A 10 7.47 -7.63 -2.79
CA PRO A 10 6.72 -6.69 -1.96
C PRO A 10 7.28 -6.66 -0.54
N CYS A 11 7.38 -5.47 0.03
CA CYS A 11 7.84 -5.24 1.39
C CYS A 11 6.80 -4.44 2.15
N VAL A 12 6.23 -5.02 3.21
CA VAL A 12 5.27 -4.32 4.06
C VAL A 12 6.01 -3.63 5.20
N VAL A 13 5.73 -2.33 5.34
CA VAL A 13 6.30 -1.44 6.35
C VAL A 13 5.34 -1.36 7.53
N ASP A 14 5.80 -1.66 8.74
CA ASP A 14 4.98 -1.65 9.95
C ASP A 14 4.85 -0.23 10.55
N GLY A 15 5.68 0.10 11.53
CA GLY A 15 5.63 1.39 12.23
C GLY A 15 6.81 2.30 11.91
N LEU A 16 7.06 3.27 12.79
CA LEU A 16 8.08 4.30 12.58
C LEU A 16 9.49 3.76 12.37
N ILE A 17 9.89 2.72 13.10
CA ILE A 17 11.25 2.16 12.99
C ILE A 17 11.48 1.57 11.61
N SER A 18 10.56 0.77 11.11
CA SER A 18 10.64 0.18 9.77
C SER A 18 10.52 1.24 8.67
N LEU A 19 9.68 2.27 8.88
CA LEU A 19 9.54 3.41 7.98
C LEU A 19 10.83 4.24 7.90
N THR A 20 11.54 4.41 9.03
CA THR A 20 12.86 5.06 9.05
C THR A 20 13.89 4.26 8.25
N GLY A 21 13.84 2.93 8.34
CA GLY A 21 14.65 2.04 7.51
C GLY A 21 14.37 2.22 6.02
N LEU A 22 13.09 2.37 5.66
CA LEU A 22 12.69 2.66 4.27
C LEU A 22 13.17 4.05 3.82
N LEU A 23 13.10 5.07 4.68
CA LEU A 23 13.60 6.42 4.38
C LEU A 23 15.10 6.39 4.03
N ILE A 24 15.90 5.65 4.80
CA ILE A 24 17.33 5.48 4.51
C ILE A 24 17.54 4.73 3.19
N ALA A 25 16.80 3.67 2.97
CA ALA A 25 16.87 2.91 1.73
C ALA A 25 16.49 3.78 0.52
N HIS A 26 15.48 4.62 0.64
CA HIS A 26 15.05 5.57 -0.41
C HIS A 26 16.14 6.59 -0.76
N GLN A 27 16.93 7.04 0.21
CA GLN A 27 18.07 7.94 -0.04
C GLN A 27 19.19 7.25 -0.87
N LEU A 28 19.29 5.93 -0.78
CA LEU A 28 20.25 5.15 -1.55
C LEU A 28 19.71 4.81 -2.94
N THR A 29 18.45 4.47 -3.04
CA THR A 29 17.74 4.20 -4.30
C THR A 29 16.25 4.48 -4.18
N PRO A 30 15.70 5.45 -4.94
CA PRO A 30 14.26 5.77 -4.90
C PRO A 30 13.35 4.60 -5.28
N HIS A 31 13.82 3.66 -6.09
CA HIS A 31 13.05 2.51 -6.55
C HIS A 31 12.58 1.55 -5.44
N VAL A 32 13.08 1.68 -4.21
CA VAL A 32 12.56 0.87 -3.10
C VAL A 32 11.08 1.14 -2.83
N LEU A 33 10.58 2.33 -3.19
CA LEU A 33 9.17 2.68 -2.99
C LEU A 33 8.23 1.88 -3.90
N ASP A 34 8.69 1.49 -5.09
CA ASP A 34 7.89 0.69 -6.04
C ASP A 34 7.49 -0.68 -5.46
N TYR A 35 8.21 -1.12 -4.42
CA TYR A 35 8.01 -2.42 -3.75
C TYR A 35 7.56 -2.28 -2.29
N SER A 36 7.26 -1.07 -1.82
CA SER A 36 6.98 -0.81 -0.41
C SER A 36 5.52 -0.45 -0.17
N PHE A 37 4.90 -1.09 0.83
CA PHE A 37 3.51 -0.91 1.22
C PHE A 37 3.44 -0.57 2.71
N ALA A 38 2.88 0.58 3.06
CA ALA A 38 2.66 0.92 4.47
C ALA A 38 1.45 0.17 5.02
N SER A 39 1.63 -0.56 6.11
CA SER A 39 0.55 -1.35 6.72
C SER A 39 -0.49 -0.46 7.40
N HIS A 40 -0.10 0.31 8.39
CA HIS A 40 -1.00 1.14 9.19
C HIS A 40 -0.39 2.50 9.49
N ALA A 41 -1.25 3.49 9.72
CA ALA A 41 -0.83 4.77 10.27
C ALA A 41 -0.51 4.61 11.77
N SER A 42 0.78 4.64 12.11
CA SER A 42 1.18 4.67 13.52
C SER A 42 0.82 6.00 14.16
N THR A 43 0.43 5.97 15.44
CA THR A 43 0.15 7.20 16.21
C THR A 43 1.40 7.95 16.65
N GLU A 44 2.60 7.44 16.35
CA GLU A 44 3.86 8.11 16.64
C GLU A 44 4.00 9.40 15.80
N PRO A 45 4.28 10.56 16.43
CA PRO A 45 4.23 11.86 15.73
C PRO A 45 5.13 11.94 14.49
N ALA A 46 6.30 11.32 14.52
CA ALA A 46 7.24 11.33 13.40
C ALA A 46 6.82 10.42 12.23
N TYR A 47 5.93 9.46 12.47
CA TYR A 47 5.47 8.54 11.43
C TYR A 47 4.87 9.30 10.24
N ARG A 48 3.92 10.18 10.52
CA ARG A 48 3.22 10.93 9.47
C ARG A 48 4.17 11.82 8.66
N LEU A 49 5.09 12.49 9.33
CA LEU A 49 6.11 13.31 8.67
C LEU A 49 6.93 12.52 7.64
N VAL A 50 7.39 11.33 8.03
CA VAL A 50 8.20 10.47 7.17
C VAL A 50 7.35 9.85 6.06
N SER A 51 6.14 9.40 6.39
CA SER A 51 5.19 8.82 5.44
C SER A 51 4.81 9.83 4.34
N ASP A 52 4.45 11.06 4.73
CA ASP A 52 4.13 12.14 3.80
C ASP A 52 5.35 12.52 2.92
N PHE A 53 6.55 12.56 3.50
CA PHE A 53 7.78 12.82 2.75
C PHE A 53 8.07 11.75 1.68
N LEU A 54 7.80 10.49 2.00
CA LEU A 54 7.98 9.38 1.07
C LEU A 54 6.81 9.22 0.06
N GLY A 55 5.70 9.95 0.26
CA GLY A 55 4.49 9.76 -0.53
C GLY A 55 3.85 8.38 -0.32
N LEU A 56 4.05 7.79 0.86
CA LEU A 56 3.60 6.44 1.17
C LEU A 56 2.34 6.49 2.05
N GLU A 57 1.19 6.13 1.50
CA GLU A 57 -0.08 6.12 2.21
C GLU A 57 -0.31 4.78 2.93
N PRO A 58 -0.58 4.78 4.24
CA PRO A 58 -0.89 3.56 4.97
C PRO A 58 -2.28 3.01 4.61
N MET A 59 -2.38 1.70 4.49
CA MET A 59 -3.63 1.01 4.16
C MET A 59 -4.66 1.01 5.30
N LEU A 60 -4.20 1.11 6.55
CA LEU A 60 -5.05 0.95 7.74
C LEU A 60 -4.97 2.17 8.67
N LEU A 61 -6.13 2.62 9.14
CA LEU A 61 -6.29 3.68 10.13
C LEU A 61 -6.96 3.09 11.38
N LEU A 62 -6.19 2.45 12.26
CA LEU A 62 -6.69 1.67 13.40
C LEU A 62 -6.10 2.13 14.75
N ASP A 63 -5.54 3.33 14.82
CA ASP A 63 -4.89 3.88 16.02
C ASP A 63 -3.84 2.94 16.65
N MET A 64 -3.16 2.16 15.81
CA MET A 64 -2.16 1.20 16.23
C MET A 64 -0.87 1.89 16.67
N ARG A 65 -0.26 1.36 17.73
CA ARG A 65 1.00 1.89 18.30
C ARG A 65 1.89 0.82 18.95
N LEU A 66 1.55 -0.45 18.77
CA LEU A 66 2.35 -1.53 19.34
C LEU A 66 3.69 -1.69 18.62
N GLY A 67 3.70 -1.56 17.31
CA GLY A 67 4.83 -1.96 16.47
C GLY A 67 4.93 -3.48 16.40
N GLU A 68 6.14 -4.02 16.56
CA GLU A 68 6.41 -5.47 16.59
C GLU A 68 5.92 -6.23 15.34
N GLY A 69 5.76 -5.53 14.23
CA GLY A 69 5.22 -6.12 13.00
C GLY A 69 3.70 -6.35 13.02
N SER A 70 2.99 -5.82 14.03
CA SER A 70 1.56 -6.14 14.24
C SER A 70 0.63 -5.66 13.12
N GLY A 71 1.02 -4.65 12.36
CA GLY A 71 0.28 -4.18 11.20
C GLY A 71 0.46 -5.04 9.96
N CYS A 72 1.59 -5.75 9.85
CA CYS A 72 1.94 -6.51 8.66
C CYS A 72 0.96 -7.64 8.32
N PRO A 73 0.51 -8.49 9.27
CA PRO A 73 -0.46 -9.55 8.96
C PRO A 73 -1.78 -9.02 8.42
N LEU A 74 -2.24 -7.88 8.93
CA LEU A 74 -3.47 -7.24 8.44
C LEU A 74 -3.29 -6.73 7.01
N ALA A 75 -2.14 -6.12 6.72
CA ALA A 75 -1.80 -5.66 5.39
C ALA A 75 -1.64 -6.82 4.40
N PHE A 76 -1.00 -7.92 4.79
CA PHE A 76 -0.91 -9.13 3.96
C PHE A 76 -2.29 -9.67 3.58
N PHE A 77 -3.20 -9.74 4.55
CA PHE A 77 -4.58 -10.16 4.27
C PHE A 77 -5.26 -9.28 3.22
N LEU A 78 -5.07 -7.95 3.29
CA LEU A 78 -5.61 -7.03 2.28
C LEU A 78 -4.96 -7.23 0.91
N LEU A 79 -3.64 -7.37 0.87
CA LEU A 79 -2.91 -7.58 -0.39
C LEU A 79 -3.29 -8.91 -1.05
N GLU A 80 -3.41 -9.99 -0.28
CA GLU A 80 -3.86 -11.29 -0.77
C GLU A 80 -5.27 -11.22 -1.35
N ASN A 81 -6.19 -10.52 -0.67
CA ASN A 81 -7.55 -10.32 -1.18
C ASN A 81 -7.58 -9.45 -2.44
N ALA A 82 -6.72 -8.45 -2.52
CA ALA A 82 -6.61 -7.62 -3.73
C ALA A 82 -6.12 -8.44 -4.93
N VAL A 83 -5.10 -9.27 -4.74
CA VAL A 83 -4.59 -10.18 -5.78
C VAL A 83 -5.68 -11.17 -6.18
N TYR A 84 -6.34 -11.81 -5.21
CA TYR A 84 -7.44 -12.74 -5.48
C TYR A 84 -8.55 -12.08 -6.31
N THR A 85 -8.91 -10.86 -5.96
CA THR A 85 -9.94 -10.11 -6.69
C THR A 85 -9.52 -9.85 -8.13
N MET A 86 -8.26 -9.42 -8.33
CA MET A 86 -7.74 -9.17 -9.70
C MET A 86 -7.70 -10.43 -10.55
N GLU A 87 -7.41 -11.60 -9.96
CA GLU A 87 -7.34 -12.87 -10.66
C GLU A 87 -8.71 -13.46 -11.00
N HIS A 88 -9.74 -13.17 -10.19
CA HIS A 88 -11.05 -13.83 -10.27
C HIS A 88 -12.19 -12.90 -10.72
N MET A 89 -11.98 -11.60 -10.70
CA MET A 89 -12.98 -10.66 -11.18
C MET A 89 -12.98 -10.63 -12.71
N PRO A 90 -14.12 -10.92 -13.36
CA PRO A 90 -14.19 -10.88 -14.81
C PRO A 90 -13.95 -9.47 -15.33
N THR A 91 -13.32 -9.37 -16.48
CA THR A 91 -13.22 -8.12 -17.24
C THR A 91 -14.61 -7.73 -17.77
N PHE A 92 -14.79 -6.49 -18.20
CA PHE A 92 -16.04 -6.05 -18.81
C PHE A 92 -16.42 -6.89 -20.04
N ALA A 93 -15.44 -7.31 -20.84
CA ALA A 93 -15.65 -8.16 -21.99
C ALA A 93 -16.16 -9.56 -21.60
N GLU A 94 -15.59 -10.18 -20.58
CA GLU A 94 -16.01 -11.47 -20.04
C GLU A 94 -17.39 -11.38 -19.38
N GLY A 95 -17.70 -10.25 -18.72
CA GLY A 95 -19.01 -9.95 -18.14
C GLY A 95 -20.08 -9.53 -19.15
N SER A 96 -19.75 -9.51 -20.45
CA SER A 96 -20.65 -9.05 -21.52
C SER A 96 -21.15 -7.61 -21.35
N LEU A 97 -20.41 -6.78 -20.61
CA LEU A 97 -20.69 -5.36 -20.45
C LEU A 97 -20.13 -4.60 -21.66
N LYS A 98 -20.96 -3.79 -22.29
CA LYS A 98 -20.55 -2.95 -23.42
C LYS A 98 -20.18 -1.55 -22.93
N GLU A 99 -19.34 -0.85 -23.68
CA GLU A 99 -18.95 0.53 -23.36
C GLU A 99 -20.17 1.47 -23.27
N GLU A 100 -21.21 1.20 -24.05
CA GLU A 100 -22.47 1.94 -24.01
C GLU A 100 -23.28 1.79 -22.71
N ASP A 101 -23.02 0.71 -21.95
CA ASP A 101 -23.67 0.45 -20.65
C ASP A 101 -22.96 1.17 -19.49
N TYR A 102 -21.80 1.76 -19.77
CA TYR A 102 -20.98 2.41 -18.73
C TYR A 102 -21.47 3.84 -18.47
N VAL A 103 -21.88 4.10 -17.24
CA VAL A 103 -22.24 5.44 -16.75
C VAL A 103 -21.13 5.95 -15.82
N ASP A 104 -20.39 6.95 -16.25
CA ASP A 104 -19.38 7.60 -15.37
C ASP A 104 -20.09 8.51 -14.36
N ILE A 105 -20.36 7.95 -13.19
CA ILE A 105 -21.04 8.67 -12.10
C ILE A 105 -20.24 9.88 -11.57
N ARG A 106 -18.93 9.95 -11.82
CA ARG A 106 -18.08 11.06 -11.38
C ARG A 106 -18.35 12.34 -12.15
N LYS A 107 -18.89 12.27 -13.36
CA LYS A 107 -19.22 13.44 -14.19
C LYS A 107 -20.46 14.18 -13.71
N ASN A 108 -21.24 13.61 -12.80
CA ASN A 108 -22.49 14.16 -12.30
C ASN A 108 -22.36 14.76 -10.87
N VAL A 109 -21.15 14.86 -10.34
CA VAL A 109 -20.88 15.51 -9.04
C VAL A 109 -20.34 16.91 -9.32
N THR A 110 -21.26 17.86 -9.51
CA THR A 110 -21.01 19.32 -9.52
C THR A 110 -21.47 19.94 -8.24
#